data_f2be3a262d5d6e82afdeb35278dc03f8
#
_entry.id   f2be3a262d5d6e82afdeb35278dc03f8
#
_cell.length_a   1.000
_cell.length_b   1.000
_cell.length_c   1.000
_cell.angle_alpha   90.00
_cell.angle_beta   90.00
_cell.angle_gamma   90.00
#
_symmetry.space_group_name_H-M   'P 1'
#
loop_
_entity.id
_entity.type
_entity.pdbx_description
1 polymer ?
#
loop_
_entity_poly.entity_id
_entity_poly.type
_entity_poly.pdbx_seq_one_letter_code
_entity_poly.pdbx_strand_id
1 'polypeptide(L)'
;MSMPTYKVCCDKCDFQAWSYKLWGAKEYVDSKGEEIPLDTTFSWCNKCQSIEPIESFDNTATYVSKLHQSLAAIKADTNSIIKLFFTRLMSSVRVTDKYFLNEAQVYARKIEQDIKRKGTEKCLTCGSNNVELYAGDKSIGWHLVPEVDGENAFINIQHPNCGGEFYIPSKLNRIGMALERRIFSLDGLEIKNIENE
;
A
#
# COMPACT_ATOMS: atom_id res chain seq x y z
N MET A 1 1.34 18.76 8.79
CA MET A 1 2.44 18.56 7.81
C MET A 1 1.88 18.85 6.42
N SER A 2 2.62 19.57 5.54
CA SER A 2 2.18 19.83 4.16
C SER A 2 2.86 18.83 3.22
N MET A 3 2.07 18.03 2.50
CA MET A 3 2.55 16.95 1.63
C MET A 3 2.27 17.29 0.16
N PRO A 4 3.18 16.97 -0.76
CA PRO A 4 2.96 17.15 -2.17
C PRO A 4 1.88 16.16 -2.66
N THR A 5 0.96 16.61 -3.48
CA THR A 5 -0.08 15.81 -4.11
C THR A 5 -0.23 16.17 -5.56
N TYR A 6 -0.68 15.25 -6.38
CA TYR A 6 -1.02 15.48 -7.77
C TYR A 6 -2.47 15.09 -8.04
N LYS A 7 -2.98 15.62 -9.13
CA LYS A 7 -4.26 15.21 -9.71
C LYS A 7 -4.01 14.28 -10.89
N VAL A 8 -4.91 13.33 -11.09
CA VAL A 8 -5.09 12.68 -12.38
C VAL A 8 -6.30 13.30 -13.04
N CYS A 9 -6.14 13.81 -14.23
CA CYS A 9 -7.17 14.50 -15.02
C CYS A 9 -7.43 13.73 -16.31
N CYS A 10 -8.59 13.98 -16.94
CA CYS A 10 -8.90 13.50 -18.28
C CYS A 10 -8.79 14.64 -19.29
N ASP A 11 -8.31 14.36 -20.52
CA ASP A 11 -8.17 15.36 -21.59
C ASP A 11 -9.49 15.69 -22.29
N LYS A 12 -10.54 14.83 -22.14
CA LYS A 12 -11.83 15.00 -22.83
C LYS A 12 -13.00 15.36 -21.94
N CYS A 13 -12.84 15.33 -20.61
CA CYS A 13 -13.92 15.67 -19.68
C CYS A 13 -13.37 16.26 -18.39
N ASP A 14 -14.26 16.75 -17.51
CA ASP A 14 -13.90 17.42 -16.25
C ASP A 14 -13.50 16.45 -15.12
N PHE A 15 -13.17 15.20 -15.46
CA PHE A 15 -12.77 14.20 -14.46
C PHE A 15 -11.47 14.59 -13.76
N GLN A 16 -11.48 14.47 -12.44
CA GLN A 16 -10.29 14.66 -11.59
C GLN A 16 -10.29 13.67 -10.42
N ALA A 17 -9.14 13.05 -10.18
CA ALA A 17 -8.88 12.24 -8.98
C ALA A 17 -7.60 12.72 -8.28
N TRP A 18 -7.54 12.61 -6.96
CA TRP A 18 -6.44 13.11 -6.16
C TRP A 18 -5.61 12.00 -5.54
N SER A 19 -4.30 12.07 -5.68
CA SER A 19 -3.36 11.06 -5.16
C SER A 19 -3.31 10.99 -3.63
N TYR A 20 -3.72 12.04 -2.90
CA TYR A 20 -3.72 12.02 -1.44
C TYR A 20 -4.65 10.93 -0.85
N LYS A 21 -5.60 10.41 -1.62
CA LYS A 21 -6.43 9.26 -1.19
C LYS A 21 -5.61 8.01 -0.88
N LEU A 22 -4.38 7.90 -1.44
CA LEU A 22 -3.45 6.80 -1.11
C LEU A 22 -2.79 6.99 0.25
N TRP A 23 -2.80 8.19 0.82
CA TRP A 23 -2.06 8.48 2.03
C TRP A 23 -2.73 7.91 3.28
N GLY A 24 -1.96 7.90 4.36
CA GLY A 24 -2.37 7.32 5.63
C GLY A 24 -2.10 5.81 5.71
N ALA A 25 -1.96 5.34 6.93
CA ALA A 25 -1.82 3.92 7.20
C ALA A 25 -3.14 3.20 6.90
N LYS A 26 -3.05 2.10 6.16
CA LYS A 26 -4.16 1.19 5.90
C LYS A 26 -3.75 -0.20 6.33
N GLU A 27 -4.56 -0.83 7.14
CA GLU A 27 -4.22 -2.09 7.78
C GLU A 27 -5.43 -3.00 7.84
N TYR A 28 -5.19 -4.29 7.66
CA TYR A 28 -6.16 -5.30 8.06
C TYR A 28 -6.03 -5.57 9.54
N VAL A 29 -7.15 -5.94 10.15
CA VAL A 29 -7.18 -6.50 11.50
C VAL A 29 -7.76 -7.91 11.42
N ASP A 30 -7.04 -8.89 11.96
CA ASP A 30 -7.51 -10.26 12.06
C ASP A 30 -8.44 -10.46 13.26
N SER A 31 -8.98 -11.68 13.41
CA SER A 31 -9.86 -12.05 14.52
C SER A 31 -9.20 -12.00 15.92
N LYS A 32 -7.87 -11.87 15.96
CA LYS A 32 -7.10 -11.73 17.20
C LYS A 32 -6.74 -10.29 17.51
N GLY A 33 -7.15 -9.34 16.64
CA GLY A 33 -6.78 -7.94 16.74
C GLY A 33 -5.36 -7.63 16.24
N GLU A 34 -4.72 -8.56 15.53
CA GLU A 34 -3.38 -8.35 15.00
C GLU A 34 -3.44 -7.59 13.67
N GLU A 35 -2.58 -6.60 13.54
CA GLU A 35 -2.56 -5.68 12.41
C GLU A 35 -1.61 -6.18 11.31
N ILE A 36 -2.07 -6.08 10.06
CA ILE A 36 -1.31 -6.45 8.86
C ILE A 36 -1.33 -5.23 7.94
N PRO A 37 -0.19 -4.59 7.65
CA PRO A 37 -0.15 -3.46 6.73
C PRO A 37 -0.71 -3.83 5.36
N LEU A 38 -1.61 -2.99 4.84
CA LEU A 38 -2.30 -3.20 3.58
C LEU A 38 -1.57 -2.47 2.46
N ASP A 39 -1.31 -3.16 1.35
CA ASP A 39 -0.79 -2.53 0.16
C ASP A 39 -1.92 -2.02 -0.70
N THR A 40 -1.70 -0.86 -1.32
CA THR A 40 -2.70 -0.21 -2.15
C THR A 40 -2.12 0.25 -3.46
N THR A 41 -2.93 0.17 -4.51
CA THR A 41 -2.69 0.80 -5.80
C THR A 41 -3.76 1.84 -6.09
N PHE A 42 -3.46 2.80 -6.96
CA PHE A 42 -4.40 3.83 -7.40
C PHE A 42 -4.97 3.42 -8.75
N SER A 43 -6.20 2.91 -8.77
CA SER A 43 -6.80 2.25 -9.92
C SER A 43 -8.29 2.59 -10.05
N TRP A 44 -8.92 2.21 -11.16
CA TRP A 44 -10.31 2.57 -11.44
C TRP A 44 -11.30 1.71 -10.65
N CYS A 45 -12.28 2.34 -10.02
CA CYS A 45 -13.43 1.67 -9.42
C CYS A 45 -14.70 1.96 -10.23
N ASN A 46 -15.29 0.93 -10.84
CA ASN A 46 -16.50 1.07 -11.64
C ASN A 46 -17.73 1.49 -10.81
N LYS A 47 -17.77 1.21 -9.51
CA LYS A 47 -18.87 1.65 -8.64
C LYS A 47 -18.71 3.11 -8.23
N CYS A 48 -17.50 3.58 -7.93
CA CYS A 48 -17.23 4.98 -7.60
C CYS A 48 -17.17 5.88 -8.84
N GLN A 49 -17.01 5.29 -10.03
CA GLN A 49 -16.74 6.01 -11.29
C GLN A 49 -15.53 6.95 -11.13
N SER A 50 -14.50 6.47 -10.45
CA SER A 50 -13.32 7.26 -10.09
C SER A 50 -12.09 6.38 -9.90
N ILE A 51 -10.91 7.01 -10.00
CA ILE A 51 -9.65 6.41 -9.58
C ILE A 51 -9.59 6.48 -8.04
N GLU A 52 -9.50 5.32 -7.41
CA GLU A 52 -9.58 5.16 -5.96
C GLU A 52 -8.43 4.28 -5.43
N PRO A 53 -8.15 4.32 -4.13
CA PRO A 53 -7.30 3.33 -3.49
C PRO A 53 -7.95 1.95 -3.58
N ILE A 54 -7.24 1.01 -4.17
CA ILE A 54 -7.66 -0.38 -4.34
C ILE A 54 -6.62 -1.28 -3.67
N GLU A 55 -7.04 -2.37 -3.07
CA GLU A 55 -6.14 -3.39 -2.53
C GLU A 55 -5.17 -3.86 -3.62
N SER A 56 -3.92 -4.12 -3.25
CA SER A 56 -2.91 -4.66 -4.16
C SER A 56 -2.30 -5.93 -3.57
N PHE A 57 -2.28 -7.00 -4.36
CA PHE A 57 -1.72 -8.30 -4.01
C PHE A 57 -0.57 -8.70 -4.95
N ASP A 58 0.13 -7.71 -5.53
CA ASP A 58 1.19 -7.95 -6.50
C ASP A 58 2.60 -8.05 -5.89
N ASN A 59 2.72 -7.82 -4.57
CA ASN A 59 4.00 -7.76 -3.87
C ASN A 59 4.46 -9.10 -3.26
N THR A 60 3.77 -10.21 -3.52
CA THR A 60 4.05 -11.52 -2.92
C THR A 60 5.51 -11.94 -3.06
N ALA A 61 6.11 -11.79 -4.26
CA ALA A 61 7.51 -12.14 -4.49
C ALA A 61 8.47 -11.29 -3.63
N THR A 62 8.17 -10.01 -3.46
CA THR A 62 8.92 -9.10 -2.59
C THR A 62 8.83 -9.53 -1.14
N TYR A 63 7.64 -9.93 -0.67
CA TYR A 63 7.46 -10.39 0.71
C TYR A 63 8.13 -11.73 0.96
N VAL A 64 8.12 -12.66 0.00
CA VAL A 64 8.89 -13.90 0.09
C VAL A 64 10.38 -13.60 0.25
N SER A 65 10.93 -12.68 -0.54
CA SER A 65 12.34 -12.28 -0.42
C SER A 65 12.65 -11.67 0.95
N LYS A 66 11.81 -10.76 1.44
CA LYS A 66 11.97 -10.12 2.76
C LYS A 66 11.82 -11.12 3.90
N LEU A 67 10.88 -12.06 3.80
CA LEU A 67 10.73 -13.16 4.76
C LEU A 67 12.01 -14.00 4.85
N HIS A 68 12.58 -14.37 3.70
CA HIS A 68 13.84 -15.11 3.68
C HIS A 68 14.99 -14.32 4.30
N GLN A 69 15.07 -13.01 4.06
CA GLN A 69 16.08 -12.13 4.68
C GLN A 69 15.94 -12.08 6.21
N SER A 70 14.71 -11.90 6.72
CA SER A 70 14.45 -11.88 8.17
C SER A 70 14.79 -13.21 8.83
N LEU A 71 14.41 -14.35 8.20
CA LEU A 71 14.74 -15.68 8.67
C LEU A 71 16.26 -15.97 8.63
N ALA A 72 16.97 -15.49 7.61
CA ALA A 72 18.42 -15.61 7.53
C ALA A 72 19.12 -14.80 8.61
N ALA A 73 18.62 -13.60 8.93
CA ALA A 73 19.14 -12.78 10.02
C ALA A 73 18.98 -13.47 11.38
N ILE A 74 17.81 -14.06 11.67
CA ILE A 74 17.55 -14.86 12.88
C ILE A 74 18.51 -16.05 12.94
N LYS A 75 18.71 -16.78 11.83
CA LYS A 75 19.61 -17.94 11.79
C LYS A 75 21.08 -17.53 11.98
N ALA A 76 21.51 -16.41 11.41
CA ALA A 76 22.86 -15.90 11.59
C ALA A 76 23.13 -15.54 13.05
N ASP A 77 22.15 -14.95 13.73
CA ASP A 77 22.24 -14.60 15.14
C ASP A 77 22.24 -15.86 16.04
N THR A 78 21.42 -16.87 15.69
CA THR A 78 21.38 -18.17 16.38
C THR A 78 22.72 -18.92 16.29
N ASN A 79 23.43 -18.84 15.17
CA ASN A 79 24.80 -19.40 15.06
C ASN A 79 25.82 -18.61 15.90
N SER A 80 25.52 -17.35 16.22
CA SER A 80 26.28 -16.53 17.18
C SER A 80 26.04 -16.96 18.63
N ILE A 81 24.99 -17.75 18.92
CA ILE A 81 24.68 -18.27 20.28
C ILE A 81 25.81 -19.15 20.84
N ILE A 82 26.58 -19.83 19.99
CA ILE A 82 27.80 -20.53 20.43
C ILE A 82 28.85 -19.54 20.95
N LYS A 83 28.92 -18.32 20.38
CA LYS A 83 29.66 -17.20 20.95
C LYS A 83 29.00 -16.60 22.20
N LEU A 84 27.65 -16.65 22.27
CA LEU A 84 26.85 -16.10 23.39
C LEU A 84 26.93 -16.90 24.69
N PHE A 85 27.30 -18.18 24.64
CA PHE A 85 27.64 -18.93 25.88
C PHE A 85 28.81 -18.27 26.62
N PHE A 86 29.64 -17.50 25.91
CA PHE A 86 30.74 -16.74 26.49
C PHE A 86 30.44 -15.28 26.81
N THR A 87 29.32 -14.71 26.32
CA THR A 87 29.00 -13.26 26.52
C THR A 87 27.62 -13.05 27.15
N ARG A 88 27.31 -13.78 28.21
CA ARG A 88 26.05 -13.72 28.98
C ARG A 88 25.77 -12.35 29.65
N LEU A 89 26.45 -11.29 29.24
CA LEU A 89 26.39 -9.98 29.88
C LEU A 89 25.84 -8.82 29.05
N MET A 90 25.30 -9.01 27.84
CA MET A 90 24.77 -7.89 27.06
C MET A 90 23.28 -8.09 26.68
N SER A 91 22.45 -7.31 27.33
CA SER A 91 20.98 -7.24 27.18
C SER A 91 20.48 -6.75 25.78
N SER A 92 21.36 -6.33 24.87
CA SER A 92 21.00 -5.76 23.57
C SER A 92 20.66 -6.80 22.49
N VAL A 93 21.12 -8.06 22.63
CA VAL A 93 20.94 -9.14 21.64
C VAL A 93 19.47 -9.60 21.55
N ARG A 94 18.71 -9.48 22.62
CA ARG A 94 17.28 -9.91 22.64
C ARG A 94 16.34 -8.98 21.87
N VAL A 95 16.74 -7.75 21.56
CA VAL A 95 15.88 -6.77 20.87
C VAL A 95 15.90 -7.01 19.36
N THR A 96 17.06 -7.35 18.80
CA THR A 96 17.23 -7.63 17.36
C THR A 96 16.48 -8.89 16.92
N ASP A 97 16.60 -9.98 17.69
CA ASP A 97 15.87 -11.24 17.38
C ASP A 97 14.36 -11.04 17.37
N LYS A 98 13.84 -10.32 18.36
CA LYS A 98 12.41 -10.03 18.44
C LYS A 98 11.94 -9.18 17.26
N TYR A 99 12.77 -8.25 16.79
CA TYR A 99 12.46 -7.41 15.63
C TYR A 99 12.32 -8.25 14.36
N PHE A 100 13.34 -9.06 14.02
CA PHE A 100 13.31 -9.91 12.83
C PHE A 100 12.22 -10.98 12.88
N LEU A 101 11.92 -11.51 14.05
CA LEU A 101 10.81 -12.46 14.23
C LEU A 101 9.47 -11.78 13.93
N ASN A 102 9.26 -10.57 14.44
CA ASN A 102 8.05 -9.80 14.17
C ASN A 102 7.92 -9.45 12.68
N GLU A 103 9.01 -9.01 12.04
CA GLU A 103 9.02 -8.77 10.59
C GLU A 103 8.66 -10.04 9.79
N ALA A 104 9.28 -11.17 10.13
CA ALA A 104 8.99 -12.44 9.47
C ALA A 104 7.52 -12.83 9.60
N GLN A 105 6.92 -12.63 10.77
CA GLN A 105 5.49 -12.87 10.98
C GLN A 105 4.62 -11.95 10.13
N VAL A 106 4.94 -10.66 10.04
CA VAL A 106 4.21 -9.70 9.20
C VAL A 106 4.26 -10.12 7.73
N TYR A 107 5.46 -10.45 7.21
CA TYR A 107 5.59 -10.88 5.81
C TYR A 107 4.88 -12.21 5.53
N ALA A 108 4.94 -13.17 6.45
CA ALA A 108 4.22 -14.43 6.29
C ALA A 108 2.70 -14.21 6.18
N ARG A 109 2.13 -13.33 7.01
CA ARG A 109 0.70 -12.97 6.96
C ARG A 109 0.35 -12.23 5.68
N LYS A 110 1.20 -11.31 5.20
CA LYS A 110 0.99 -10.63 3.92
C LYS A 110 0.95 -11.63 2.76
N ILE A 111 1.89 -12.57 2.71
CA ILE A 111 1.91 -13.64 1.70
C ILE A 111 0.63 -14.47 1.77
N GLU A 112 0.20 -14.86 2.97
CA GLU A 112 -1.03 -15.62 3.16
C GLU A 112 -2.25 -14.85 2.65
N GLN A 113 -2.34 -13.55 2.94
CA GLN A 113 -3.43 -12.69 2.51
C GLN A 113 -3.42 -12.51 0.98
N ASP A 114 -2.25 -12.25 0.38
CA ASP A 114 -2.09 -12.16 -1.07
C ASP A 114 -2.59 -13.44 -1.77
N ILE A 115 -2.16 -14.62 -1.28
CA ILE A 115 -2.57 -15.90 -1.86
C ILE A 115 -4.09 -16.11 -1.76
N LYS A 116 -4.69 -15.74 -0.62
CA LYS A 116 -6.15 -15.93 -0.40
C LYS A 116 -7.00 -14.96 -1.20
N ARG A 117 -6.51 -13.73 -1.41
CA ARG A 117 -7.32 -12.63 -1.89
C ARG A 117 -6.99 -12.15 -3.30
N LYS A 118 -5.89 -12.59 -3.91
CA LYS A 118 -5.52 -12.19 -5.27
C LYS A 118 -6.64 -12.52 -6.27
N GLY A 119 -7.05 -11.52 -7.04
CA GLY A 119 -8.20 -11.59 -7.95
C GLY A 119 -9.55 -11.23 -7.30
N THR A 120 -9.54 -10.84 -6.01
CA THR A 120 -10.74 -10.35 -5.31
C THR A 120 -10.50 -8.98 -4.67
N GLU A 121 -9.62 -8.20 -5.29
CA GLU A 121 -9.23 -6.86 -4.84
C GLU A 121 -10.47 -5.97 -4.71
N LYS A 122 -10.49 -5.15 -3.66
CA LYS A 122 -11.61 -4.25 -3.37
C LYS A 122 -11.18 -2.79 -3.37
N CYS A 123 -12.09 -1.97 -3.81
CA CYS A 123 -12.01 -0.53 -3.62
C CYS A 123 -12.16 -0.18 -2.14
N LEU A 124 -11.17 0.46 -1.56
CA LEU A 124 -11.16 0.84 -0.13
C LEU A 124 -12.09 2.02 0.20
N THR A 125 -12.71 2.62 -0.81
CA THR A 125 -13.70 3.69 -0.64
C THR A 125 -15.12 3.14 -0.55
N CYS A 126 -15.47 2.11 -1.33
CA CYS A 126 -16.85 1.61 -1.40
C CYS A 126 -17.01 0.10 -1.20
N GLY A 127 -15.92 -0.63 -0.97
CA GLY A 127 -15.91 -2.09 -0.76
C GLY A 127 -16.25 -2.93 -2.01
N SER A 128 -16.39 -2.32 -3.19
CA SER A 128 -16.72 -3.03 -4.43
C SER A 128 -15.50 -3.76 -4.98
N ASN A 129 -15.70 -4.97 -5.49
CA ASN A 129 -14.70 -5.72 -6.26
C ASN A 129 -14.80 -5.51 -7.77
N ASN A 130 -15.72 -4.63 -8.24
CA ASN A 130 -15.77 -4.24 -9.64
C ASN A 130 -14.76 -3.14 -9.92
N VAL A 131 -13.51 -3.54 -10.03
CA VAL A 131 -12.34 -2.65 -10.17
C VAL A 131 -11.53 -3.02 -11.41
N GLU A 132 -10.90 -2.04 -12.03
CA GLU A 132 -9.92 -2.23 -13.10
C GLU A 132 -8.55 -1.83 -12.56
N LEU A 133 -7.68 -2.83 -12.39
CA LEU A 133 -6.35 -2.63 -11.82
C LEU A 133 -5.40 -2.05 -12.87
N TYR A 134 -4.70 -1.01 -12.47
CA TYR A 134 -3.61 -0.43 -13.25
C TYR A 134 -2.27 -0.94 -12.68
N ALA A 135 -1.57 -1.76 -13.46
CA ALA A 135 -0.34 -2.43 -13.06
C ALA A 135 0.76 -2.29 -14.12
N GLY A 136 2.00 -2.50 -13.72
CA GLY A 136 3.15 -2.37 -14.62
C GLY A 136 3.28 -0.95 -15.18
N ASP A 137 3.38 -0.83 -16.50
CA ASP A 137 3.51 0.46 -17.18
C ASP A 137 2.28 1.38 -17.04
N LYS A 138 1.14 0.81 -16.64
CA LYS A 138 -0.10 1.53 -16.36
C LYS A 138 -0.28 1.89 -14.88
N SER A 139 0.67 1.55 -14.01
CA SER A 139 0.52 1.87 -12.60
C SER A 139 0.61 3.38 -12.37
N ILE A 140 -0.35 3.94 -11.62
CA ILE A 140 -0.34 5.35 -11.26
C ILE A 140 0.42 5.53 -9.94
N GLY A 141 1.58 6.16 -10.00
CA GLY A 141 2.44 6.35 -8.83
C GLY A 141 3.29 7.62 -8.90
N TRP A 142 4.10 7.85 -7.89
CA TRP A 142 4.96 9.03 -7.79
C TRP A 142 5.97 9.18 -8.93
N HIS A 143 6.37 8.08 -9.57
CA HIS A 143 7.28 8.06 -10.70
C HIS A 143 6.69 8.72 -11.97
N LEU A 144 5.36 8.92 -12.01
CA LEU A 144 4.67 9.57 -13.12
C LEU A 144 4.55 11.08 -12.96
N VAL A 145 4.98 11.64 -11.84
CA VAL A 145 4.96 13.10 -11.65
C VAL A 145 5.97 13.71 -12.63
N PRO A 146 5.55 14.67 -13.46
CA PRO A 146 6.44 15.31 -14.41
C PRO A 146 7.64 15.96 -13.71
N GLU A 147 8.84 15.66 -14.17
CA GLU A 147 10.07 16.28 -13.66
C GLU A 147 10.28 17.69 -14.23
N VAL A 148 9.56 18.02 -15.30
CA VAL A 148 9.75 19.27 -16.04
C VAL A 148 8.54 20.19 -15.84
N ASP A 149 8.81 21.39 -15.33
CA ASP A 149 7.80 22.45 -15.25
C ASP A 149 7.28 22.83 -16.65
N GLY A 150 5.99 22.68 -16.83
CA GLY A 150 5.27 23.22 -17.99
C GLY A 150 4.52 22.22 -18.87
N GLU A 151 4.79 20.92 -18.76
CA GLU A 151 4.10 19.91 -19.58
C GLU A 151 3.26 18.94 -18.74
N ASN A 152 2.11 18.54 -19.27
CA ASN A 152 1.29 17.49 -18.67
C ASN A 152 1.90 16.11 -18.99
N ALA A 153 1.97 15.22 -18.00
CA ALA A 153 2.41 13.85 -18.22
C ALA A 153 1.20 12.95 -18.53
N PHE A 154 1.07 12.54 -19.79
CA PHE A 154 0.11 11.51 -20.18
C PHE A 154 0.57 10.14 -19.69
N ILE A 155 -0.37 9.33 -19.21
CA ILE A 155 -0.06 8.07 -18.52
C ILE A 155 -0.47 6.83 -19.33
N ASN A 156 -0.86 6.99 -20.59
CA ASN A 156 -1.29 5.92 -21.51
C ASN A 156 -2.43 5.04 -20.96
N ILE A 157 -3.32 5.62 -20.15
CA ILE A 157 -4.51 4.98 -19.63
C ILE A 157 -5.72 5.75 -20.12
N GLN A 158 -6.66 5.04 -20.74
CA GLN A 158 -7.92 5.65 -21.22
C GLN A 158 -8.92 5.77 -20.09
N HIS A 159 -9.64 6.88 -20.06
CA HIS A 159 -10.76 7.07 -19.16
C HIS A 159 -11.93 6.19 -19.60
N PRO A 160 -12.38 5.21 -18.78
CA PRO A 160 -13.36 4.22 -19.20
C PRO A 160 -14.70 4.82 -19.67
N ASN A 161 -15.08 5.99 -19.15
CA ASN A 161 -16.39 6.58 -19.44
C ASN A 161 -16.42 7.42 -20.71
N CYS A 162 -15.34 8.07 -21.11
CA CYS A 162 -15.34 8.99 -22.25
C CYS A 162 -14.27 8.68 -23.31
N GLY A 163 -13.40 7.70 -23.06
CA GLY A 163 -12.31 7.33 -23.96
C GLY A 163 -11.23 8.42 -24.11
N GLY A 164 -11.22 9.43 -23.25
CA GLY A 164 -10.12 10.37 -23.13
C GLY A 164 -8.91 9.71 -22.48
N GLU A 165 -7.75 10.35 -22.56
CA GLU A 165 -6.54 9.88 -21.93
C GLU A 165 -6.35 10.57 -20.57
N PHE A 166 -5.88 9.80 -19.56
CA PHE A 166 -5.51 10.39 -18.29
C PHE A 166 -4.13 11.05 -18.36
N TYR A 167 -4.01 12.17 -17.68
CA TYR A 167 -2.75 12.89 -17.54
C TYR A 167 -2.58 13.47 -16.12
N ILE A 168 -1.33 13.69 -15.75
CA ILE A 168 -0.94 14.38 -14.52
C ILE A 168 -0.47 15.78 -14.91
N PRO A 169 -1.15 16.87 -14.45
CA PRO A 169 -0.69 18.24 -14.66
C PRO A 169 0.70 18.46 -14.07
N SER A 170 1.53 19.26 -14.73
CA SER A 170 2.89 19.62 -14.29
C SER A 170 2.94 20.27 -12.90
N LYS A 171 1.85 20.91 -12.50
CA LYS A 171 1.78 21.62 -11.22
C LYS A 171 1.47 20.67 -10.06
N LEU A 172 2.47 20.43 -9.22
CA LEU A 172 2.27 19.80 -7.92
C LEU A 172 1.51 20.72 -6.98
N ASN A 173 0.49 20.15 -6.35
CA ASN A 173 -0.24 20.82 -5.27
C ASN A 173 0.34 20.38 -3.93
N ARG A 174 0.16 21.20 -2.89
CA ARG A 174 0.49 20.84 -1.51
C ARG A 174 -0.75 20.96 -0.66
N ILE A 175 -1.05 19.92 0.08
CA ILE A 175 -2.20 19.85 0.97
C ILE A 175 -1.73 19.64 2.40
N GLY A 176 -2.23 20.47 3.31
CA GLY A 176 -2.09 20.23 4.74
C GLY A 176 -3.19 19.29 5.20
N MET A 177 -2.84 18.07 5.59
CA MET A 177 -3.81 17.14 6.16
C MET A 177 -3.20 16.32 7.29
N ALA A 178 -4.06 15.89 8.21
CA ALA A 178 -3.74 14.79 9.10
C ALA A 178 -3.81 13.48 8.32
N LEU A 179 -2.83 12.62 8.51
CA LEU A 179 -2.85 11.27 7.93
C LEU A 179 -3.73 10.41 8.83
N GLU A 180 -4.89 10.04 8.32
CA GLU A 180 -5.81 9.15 9.04
C GLU A 180 -5.36 7.69 8.87
N ARG A 181 -5.44 6.95 9.96
CA ARG A 181 -5.30 5.51 9.96
C ARG A 181 -6.66 4.89 9.66
N ARG A 182 -6.72 3.99 8.70
CA ARG A 182 -7.94 3.27 8.32
C ARG A 182 -7.74 1.78 8.51
N ILE A 183 -8.71 1.16 9.16
CA ILE A 183 -8.68 -0.25 9.53
C ILE A 183 -9.71 -1.01 8.71
N PHE A 184 -9.32 -2.16 8.19
CA PHE A 184 -10.16 -3.02 7.36
C PHE A 184 -10.19 -4.45 7.94
N SER A 185 -11.30 -5.15 7.74
CA SER A 185 -11.37 -6.59 7.97
C SER A 185 -10.51 -7.34 6.93
N LEU A 186 -10.17 -8.59 7.19
CA LEU A 186 -9.47 -9.43 6.22
C LEU A 186 -10.21 -9.58 4.88
N ASP A 187 -11.52 -9.31 4.87
CA ASP A 187 -12.34 -9.29 3.65
C ASP A 187 -12.31 -7.93 2.93
N GLY A 188 -11.52 -6.96 3.39
CA GLY A 188 -11.38 -5.63 2.77
C GLY A 188 -12.56 -4.70 3.02
N LEU A 189 -13.35 -4.92 4.08
CA LEU A 189 -14.40 -4.01 4.51
C LEU A 189 -13.87 -3.10 5.61
N GLU A 190 -14.10 -1.79 5.49
CA GLU A 190 -13.65 -0.83 6.49
C GLU A 190 -14.37 -1.05 7.83
N ILE A 191 -13.57 -1.19 8.87
CA ILE A 191 -14.02 -1.24 10.25
C ILE A 191 -14.02 0.20 10.75
N LYS A 192 -15.20 0.82 10.86
CA LYS A 192 -15.31 2.15 11.45
C LYS A 192 -14.93 2.08 12.92
N ASN A 193 -13.92 2.83 13.34
CA ASN A 193 -13.62 2.99 14.74
C ASN A 193 -14.81 3.66 15.44
N ILE A 194 -15.45 2.95 16.38
CA ILE A 194 -16.56 3.45 17.22
C ILE A 194 -16.00 4.35 18.35
N GLU A 195 -14.70 4.61 18.38
CA GLU A 195 -14.02 5.26 19.52
C GLU A 195 -13.93 6.79 19.43
N ASN A 196 -14.84 7.48 18.76
CA ASN A 196 -14.93 8.95 18.83
C ASN A 196 -16.39 9.41 18.92
N GLU A 197 -17.09 8.99 19.96
CA GLU A 197 -18.25 9.72 20.49
C GLU A 197 -18.00 10.22 21.91
#